data_aa378489298f50d2e66c8fa1c6ee7b04
#
_entry.id   aa378489298f50d2e66c8fa1c6ee7b04
#
_cell.length_a   1.000
_cell.length_b   1.000
_cell.length_c   1.000
_cell.angle_alpha   90.00
_cell.angle_beta   90.00
_cell.angle_gamma   90.00
#
_symmetry.space_group_name_H-M   'P 1'
#
loop_
_entity.id
_entity.type
_entity.pdbx_description
1 polymer ?
#
loop_
_entity_poly.entity_id
_entity_poly.type
_entity_poly.pdbx_seq_one_letter_code
_entity_poly.pdbx_strand_id
1 'polypeptide(L)'
;MPVQYNILFRACDKVESVHSEERPFSLNKTQTIKVCFISIYRAVQAENYKIRIIGDDLSKDLLIFFKSFDDVTLDNQKLGSAKKSLQSQIDFAMNLPKDEWVYMCEDDYLHTETSFKYLSEFIENKEEYLKTNGEKKNYMNR
;
A
#
# COMPACT_ATOMS: atom_id res chain seq x y z
N MET A 1 9.69 20.51 0.41
CA MET A 1 10.34 19.30 -0.17
C MET A 1 9.25 18.40 -0.71
N PRO A 2 9.38 17.86 -1.90
CA PRO A 2 8.41 16.92 -2.43
C PRO A 2 8.35 15.66 -1.56
N VAL A 3 7.15 15.11 -1.42
CA VAL A 3 6.93 13.89 -0.64
C VAL A 3 7.54 12.70 -1.37
N GLN A 4 8.37 11.92 -0.70
CA GLN A 4 8.89 10.65 -1.19
C GLN A 4 8.11 9.51 -0.54
N TYR A 5 7.47 8.68 -1.35
CA TYR A 5 6.74 7.51 -0.88
C TYR A 5 7.54 6.22 -1.04
N ASN A 6 7.48 5.40 -0.02
CA ASN A 6 7.82 3.98 -0.10
C ASN A 6 6.53 3.17 0.03
N ILE A 7 6.08 2.62 -1.08
CA ILE A 7 4.88 1.79 -1.13
C ILE A 7 5.28 0.34 -0.84
N LEU A 8 4.80 -0.19 0.26
CA LEU A 8 5.02 -1.58 0.64
C LEU A 8 3.72 -2.35 0.42
N PHE A 9 3.62 -3.02 -0.71
CA PHE A 9 2.45 -3.78 -1.11
C PHE A 9 2.62 -5.24 -0.71
N ARG A 10 1.79 -5.69 0.21
CA ARG A 10 1.82 -7.06 0.73
C ARG A 10 0.84 -7.93 -0.04
N ALA A 11 1.32 -9.05 -0.62
CA ALA A 11 0.53 -9.90 -1.49
C ALA A 11 0.71 -11.40 -1.16
N CYS A 12 -0.40 -12.13 -1.16
CA CYS A 12 -0.43 -13.58 -1.04
C CYS A 12 -1.68 -14.12 -1.75
N ASP A 13 -1.52 -14.98 -2.76
CA ASP A 13 -2.64 -15.57 -3.50
C ASP A 13 -2.85 -17.07 -3.24
N LYS A 14 -2.03 -17.67 -2.39
CA LYS A 14 -2.14 -19.11 -2.04
C LYS A 14 -3.08 -19.40 -0.88
N VAL A 15 -3.41 -18.40 -0.06
CA VAL A 15 -4.34 -18.56 1.05
C VAL A 15 -5.69 -17.99 0.63
N GLU A 16 -6.71 -18.86 0.58
CA GLU A 16 -8.08 -18.40 0.41
C GLU A 16 -8.51 -17.57 1.62
N SER A 17 -9.31 -16.53 1.36
CA SER A 17 -9.79 -15.69 2.45
C SER A 17 -10.61 -16.49 3.44
N VAL A 18 -10.46 -16.21 4.71
CA VAL A 18 -11.22 -16.85 5.82
C VAL A 18 -12.72 -16.56 5.71
N HIS A 19 -13.10 -15.57 4.90
CA HIS A 19 -14.48 -15.18 4.66
C HIS A 19 -14.98 -15.79 3.35
N SER A 20 -16.09 -16.52 3.42
CA SER A 20 -16.77 -17.16 2.29
C SER A 20 -17.53 -16.19 1.37
N GLU A 21 -17.32 -14.87 1.53
CA GLU A 21 -18.00 -13.87 0.74
C GLU A 21 -17.44 -13.81 -0.68
N GLU A 22 -18.34 -13.67 -1.64
CA GLU A 22 -17.99 -13.51 -3.04
C GLU A 22 -17.26 -12.16 -3.26
N ARG A 23 -16.14 -12.21 -3.99
CA ARG A 23 -15.40 -10.99 -4.30
C ARG A 23 -16.16 -10.14 -5.32
N PRO A 24 -16.03 -8.80 -5.24
CA PRO A 24 -16.64 -7.92 -6.23
C PRO A 24 -16.27 -8.32 -7.67
N PHE A 25 -17.23 -8.17 -8.57
CA PHE A 25 -17.09 -8.47 -10.01
C PHE A 25 -16.72 -9.93 -10.32
N SER A 26 -17.01 -10.87 -9.43
CA SER A 26 -16.68 -12.30 -9.58
C SER A 26 -15.18 -12.57 -9.83
N LEU A 27 -14.31 -11.69 -9.36
CA LEU A 27 -12.87 -11.86 -9.48
C LEU A 27 -12.35 -12.95 -8.55
N ASN A 28 -11.40 -13.75 -9.01
CA ASN A 28 -10.63 -14.59 -8.10
C ASN A 28 -9.57 -13.78 -7.34
N LYS A 29 -8.87 -14.41 -6.38
CA LYS A 29 -7.88 -13.71 -5.55
C LYS A 29 -6.73 -13.13 -6.39
N THR A 30 -6.19 -13.89 -7.32
CA THR A 30 -5.10 -13.45 -8.19
C THR A 30 -5.51 -12.24 -9.04
N GLN A 31 -6.72 -12.26 -9.60
CA GLN A 31 -7.27 -11.13 -10.36
C GLN A 31 -7.50 -9.90 -9.47
N THR A 32 -8.01 -10.10 -8.26
CA THR A 32 -8.21 -9.02 -7.28
C THR A 32 -6.88 -8.32 -6.95
N ILE A 33 -5.83 -9.09 -6.68
CA ILE A 33 -4.48 -8.55 -6.42
C ILE A 33 -3.98 -7.72 -7.60
N LYS A 34 -4.13 -8.20 -8.82
CA LYS A 34 -3.71 -7.46 -10.02
C LYS A 34 -4.46 -6.14 -10.17
N VAL A 35 -5.78 -6.15 -10.00
CA VAL A 35 -6.61 -4.94 -10.10
C VAL A 35 -6.24 -3.93 -9.02
N CYS A 36 -6.10 -4.38 -7.79
CA CYS A 36 -5.73 -3.52 -6.66
C CYS A 36 -4.31 -2.94 -6.83
N PHE A 37 -3.36 -3.75 -7.28
CA PHE A 37 -2.01 -3.26 -7.59
C PHE A 37 -2.01 -2.23 -8.70
N ILE A 38 -2.71 -2.47 -9.82
CA ILE A 38 -2.80 -1.49 -10.91
C ILE A 38 -3.41 -0.19 -10.42
N SER A 39 -4.39 -0.24 -9.51
CA SER A 39 -5.02 0.97 -8.97
C SER A 39 -4.04 1.85 -8.20
N ILE A 40 -3.23 1.27 -7.31
CA ILE A 40 -2.22 2.03 -6.56
C ILE A 40 -1.06 2.46 -7.48
N TYR A 41 -0.64 1.61 -8.40
CA TYR A 41 0.39 1.94 -9.39
C TYR A 41 0.03 3.18 -10.20
N ARG A 42 -1.22 3.29 -10.66
CA ARG A 42 -1.73 4.48 -11.35
C ARG A 42 -1.80 5.69 -10.44
N ALA A 43 -2.25 5.51 -9.20
CA ALA A 43 -2.42 6.60 -8.26
C ALA A 43 -1.10 7.31 -7.88
N VAL A 44 0.03 6.59 -7.91
CA VAL A 44 1.34 7.15 -7.50
C VAL A 44 2.17 7.73 -8.67
N GLN A 45 1.73 7.58 -9.92
CA GLN A 45 2.55 7.91 -11.09
C GLN A 45 2.99 9.38 -11.16
N ALA A 46 2.22 10.31 -10.59
CA ALA A 46 2.57 11.73 -10.54
C ALA A 46 3.44 12.10 -9.32
N GLU A 47 3.74 11.15 -8.46
CA GLU A 47 4.47 11.35 -7.20
C GLU A 47 5.90 10.81 -7.30
N ASN A 48 6.73 11.13 -6.29
CA ASN A 48 8.01 10.46 -6.09
C ASN A 48 7.77 9.18 -5.30
N TYR A 49 8.03 8.04 -5.90
CA TYR A 49 7.74 6.76 -5.27
C TYR A 49 8.79 5.69 -5.51
N LYS A 50 8.83 4.76 -4.59
CA LYS A 50 9.45 3.43 -4.74
C LYS A 50 8.39 2.40 -4.35
N ILE A 51 8.24 1.35 -5.13
CA ILE A 51 7.29 0.27 -4.84
C ILE A 51 8.05 -1.03 -4.58
N ARG A 52 7.74 -1.66 -3.46
CA ARG A 52 8.19 -3.00 -3.12
C ARG A 52 6.98 -3.90 -2.90
N ILE A 53 6.99 -5.01 -3.61
CA ILE A 53 6.04 -6.10 -3.36
C ILE A 53 6.66 -7.03 -2.32
N ILE A 54 5.96 -7.21 -1.20
CA ILE A 54 6.28 -8.20 -0.19
C ILE A 54 5.34 -9.37 -0.41
N GLY A 55 5.82 -10.36 -1.18
CA GLY A 55 5.06 -11.54 -1.53
C GLY A 55 5.27 -12.66 -0.54
N ASP A 56 4.22 -13.44 -0.30
CA ASP A 56 4.28 -14.68 0.47
C ASP A 56 3.93 -15.86 -0.44
N ASP A 57 4.97 -16.53 -0.94
CA ASP A 57 4.88 -17.68 -1.82
C ASP A 57 3.90 -17.50 -2.99
N LEU A 58 4.12 -16.41 -3.74
CA LEU A 58 3.26 -16.01 -4.84
C LEU A 58 3.20 -17.07 -5.95
N SER A 59 2.03 -17.20 -6.57
CA SER A 59 1.85 -18.01 -7.77
C SER A 59 2.74 -17.54 -8.92
N LYS A 60 3.01 -18.46 -9.86
CA LYS A 60 3.78 -18.15 -11.07
C LYS A 60 3.16 -16.99 -11.86
N ASP A 61 1.83 -16.93 -11.93
CA ASP A 61 1.10 -15.87 -12.61
C ASP A 61 1.39 -14.49 -12.00
N LEU A 62 1.33 -14.36 -10.68
CA LEU A 62 1.66 -13.10 -9.99
C LEU A 62 3.16 -12.75 -10.09
N LEU A 63 4.05 -13.73 -10.05
CA LEU A 63 5.48 -13.47 -10.24
C LEU A 63 5.75 -12.88 -11.63
N ILE A 64 5.15 -13.43 -12.68
CA ILE A 64 5.26 -12.90 -14.03
C ILE A 64 4.66 -11.49 -14.11
N PHE A 65 3.48 -11.30 -13.51
CA PHE A 65 2.79 -10.01 -13.49
C PHE A 65 3.64 -8.91 -12.83
N PHE A 66 4.12 -9.12 -11.61
CA PHE A 66 4.94 -8.12 -10.91
C PHE A 66 6.28 -7.85 -11.58
N LYS A 67 6.91 -8.87 -12.15
CA LYS A 67 8.18 -8.72 -12.92
C LYS A 67 8.02 -7.94 -14.21
N SER A 68 6.81 -7.74 -14.70
CA SER A 68 6.55 -6.94 -15.90
C SER A 68 6.67 -5.43 -15.67
N PHE A 69 6.79 -4.98 -14.42
CA PHE A 69 6.97 -3.58 -14.04
C PHE A 69 8.45 -3.32 -13.73
N ASP A 70 9.11 -2.49 -14.54
CA ASP A 70 10.55 -2.24 -14.40
C ASP A 70 10.91 -1.42 -13.14
N ASP A 71 9.97 -0.62 -12.64
CA ASP A 71 10.11 0.27 -11.49
C ASP A 71 9.57 -0.31 -10.17
N VAL A 72 9.33 -1.62 -10.14
CA VAL A 72 8.81 -2.35 -8.97
C VAL A 72 9.81 -3.37 -8.50
N THR A 73 10.13 -3.36 -7.21
CA THR A 73 10.96 -4.38 -6.57
C THR A 73 10.09 -5.52 -6.06
N LEU A 74 10.37 -6.74 -6.50
CA LEU A 74 9.67 -7.94 -6.05
C LEU A 74 10.51 -8.69 -5.02
N ASP A 75 9.99 -8.80 -3.80
CA ASP A 75 10.54 -9.59 -2.71
C ASP A 75 9.55 -10.73 -2.37
N ASN A 76 9.74 -11.88 -3.01
CA ASN A 76 8.90 -13.04 -2.80
C ASN A 76 9.53 -13.99 -1.77
N GLN A 77 8.86 -14.17 -0.65
CA GLN A 77 9.31 -14.96 0.49
C GLN A 77 8.39 -16.18 0.69
N LYS A 78 8.71 -17.04 1.65
CA LYS A 78 7.84 -18.12 2.14
C LYS A 78 7.61 -17.91 3.63
N LEU A 79 6.65 -17.08 3.95
CA LEU A 79 6.38 -16.63 5.31
C LEU A 79 5.32 -17.52 5.99
N GLY A 80 4.30 -17.94 5.24
CA GLY A 80 3.30 -18.91 5.66
C GLY A 80 2.22 -18.36 6.59
N SER A 81 2.21 -17.06 6.89
CA SER A 81 1.13 -16.43 7.65
C SER A 81 1.04 -14.93 7.41
N ALA A 82 -0.17 -14.37 7.58
CA ALA A 82 -0.40 -12.93 7.50
C ALA A 82 0.40 -12.15 8.55
N LYS A 83 0.57 -12.71 9.76
CA LYS A 83 1.37 -12.10 10.83
C LYS A 83 2.83 -11.95 10.43
N LYS A 84 3.45 -12.99 9.89
CA LYS A 84 4.84 -12.95 9.42
C LYS A 84 5.03 -12.01 8.23
N SER A 85 4.05 -11.96 7.34
CA SER A 85 4.02 -11.06 6.21
C SER A 85 3.95 -9.59 6.65
N LEU A 86 3.08 -9.27 7.60
CA LEU A 86 3.00 -7.95 8.21
C LEU A 86 4.30 -7.59 8.95
N GLN A 87 4.89 -8.52 9.69
CA GLN A 87 6.16 -8.30 10.38
C GLN A 87 7.29 -8.00 9.39
N SER A 88 7.37 -8.72 8.28
CA SER A 88 8.34 -8.45 7.21
C SER A 88 8.17 -7.05 6.62
N GLN A 89 6.93 -6.59 6.44
CA GLN A 89 6.61 -5.24 5.96
C GLN A 89 7.08 -4.17 6.97
N ILE A 90 6.82 -4.38 8.25
CA ILE A 90 7.25 -3.47 9.33
C ILE A 90 8.78 -3.44 9.43
N ASP A 91 9.44 -4.60 9.44
CA ASP A 91 10.89 -4.70 9.55
C ASP A 91 11.58 -3.97 8.39
N PHE A 92 11.04 -4.10 7.17
CA PHE A 92 11.54 -3.33 6.03
C PHE A 92 11.35 -1.83 6.23
N ALA A 93 10.17 -1.40 6.69
CA ALA A 93 9.85 0.00 6.92
C ALA A 93 10.78 0.65 7.95
N MET A 94 11.15 -0.08 9.01
CA MET A 94 12.03 0.41 10.06
C MET A 94 13.45 0.78 9.58
N ASN A 95 13.88 0.24 8.45
CA ASN A 95 15.19 0.50 7.86
C ASN A 95 15.18 1.58 6.78
N LEU A 96 14.03 2.18 6.50
CA LEU A 96 13.91 3.25 5.51
C LEU A 96 14.36 4.61 6.09
N PRO A 97 14.76 5.56 5.23
CA PRO A 97 15.08 6.92 5.67
C PRO A 97 13.93 7.56 6.45
N LYS A 98 14.26 8.28 7.53
CA LYS A 98 13.25 8.86 8.44
C LYS A 98 12.47 10.04 7.84
N ASP A 99 12.97 10.64 6.80
CA ASP A 99 12.35 11.73 6.07
C ASP A 99 11.48 11.27 4.87
N GLU A 100 11.46 9.97 4.61
CA GLU A 100 10.59 9.36 3.61
C GLU A 100 9.30 8.83 4.25
N TRP A 101 8.21 8.88 3.49
CA TRP A 101 6.92 8.35 3.92
C TRP A 101 6.77 6.89 3.54
N VAL A 102 6.21 6.11 4.45
CA VAL A 102 5.90 4.70 4.22
C VAL A 102 4.40 4.52 4.11
N TYR A 103 3.97 3.93 3.01
CA TYR A 103 2.58 3.54 2.79
C TYR A 103 2.48 2.02 2.76
N MET A 104 1.97 1.43 3.84
CA MET A 104 1.73 -0.01 3.93
C MET A 104 0.36 -0.34 3.37
N CYS A 105 0.31 -1.23 2.40
CA CYS A 105 -0.88 -1.59 1.67
C CYS A 105 -1.08 -3.10 1.65
N GLU A 106 -2.32 -3.53 1.75
CA GLU A 106 -2.74 -4.91 1.50
C GLU A 106 -3.17 -5.11 0.04
N ASP A 107 -3.28 -6.37 -0.37
CA ASP A 107 -3.50 -6.74 -1.76
C ASP A 107 -4.99 -6.68 -2.22
N ASP A 108 -5.86 -6.22 -1.35
CA ASP A 108 -7.31 -6.07 -1.58
C ASP A 108 -7.82 -4.62 -1.47
N TYR A 109 -6.91 -3.65 -1.40
CA TYR A 109 -7.26 -2.23 -1.37
C TYR A 109 -7.30 -1.62 -2.76
N LEU A 110 -8.44 -1.06 -3.13
CA LEU A 110 -8.63 -0.34 -4.38
C LEU A 110 -8.40 1.17 -4.16
N HIS A 111 -7.53 1.76 -4.96
CA HIS A 111 -7.19 3.18 -4.88
C HIS A 111 -7.83 3.97 -6.02
N THR A 112 -8.30 5.18 -5.72
CA THR A 112 -8.68 6.14 -6.76
C THR A 112 -7.43 6.79 -7.36
N GLU A 113 -7.50 7.23 -8.60
CA GLU A 113 -6.35 7.85 -9.29
C GLU A 113 -5.83 9.11 -8.60
N THR A 114 -6.67 9.80 -7.84
CA THR A 114 -6.35 11.04 -7.14
C THR A 114 -5.96 10.85 -5.67
N SER A 115 -5.96 9.62 -5.16
CA SER A 115 -5.74 9.36 -3.73
C SER A 115 -4.39 9.87 -3.22
N PHE A 116 -3.30 9.64 -3.96
CA PHE A 116 -1.97 10.12 -3.56
C PHE A 116 -1.78 11.62 -3.79
N LYS A 117 -2.47 12.21 -4.74
CA LYS A 117 -2.51 13.66 -4.89
C LYS A 117 -3.06 14.32 -3.61
N TYR A 118 -4.21 13.87 -3.14
CA TYR A 118 -4.81 14.40 -1.92
C TYR A 118 -3.98 14.08 -0.66
N LEU A 119 -3.35 12.91 -0.62
CA LEU A 119 -2.46 12.56 0.48
C LEU A 119 -1.24 13.48 0.53
N SER A 120 -0.62 13.78 -0.61
CA SER A 120 0.50 14.73 -0.70
C SER A 120 0.09 16.14 -0.29
N GLU A 121 -1.05 16.63 -0.76
CA GLU A 121 -1.60 17.91 -0.35
C GLU A 121 -1.83 17.99 1.16
N PHE A 122 -2.35 16.93 1.76
CA PHE A 122 -2.52 16.84 3.22
C PHE A 122 -1.16 16.86 3.95
N ILE A 123 -0.19 16.08 3.50
CA ILE A 123 1.14 16.00 4.13
C ILE A 123 1.84 17.36 4.07
N GLU A 124 1.79 18.05 2.94
CA GLU A 124 2.42 19.36 2.76
C GLU A 124 1.77 20.44 3.62
N ASN A 125 0.46 20.34 3.86
CA ASN A 125 -0.32 21.33 4.64
C ASN A 125 -0.73 20.83 6.04
N LYS A 126 -0.18 19.73 6.51
CA LYS A 126 -0.59 19.06 7.76
C LYS A 126 -0.57 19.97 8.99
N GLU A 127 0.41 20.86 9.08
CA GLU A 127 0.54 21.76 10.22
C GLU A 127 -0.63 22.74 10.31
N GLU A 128 -1.08 23.25 9.18
CA GLU A 128 -2.25 24.12 9.10
C GLU A 128 -3.53 23.39 9.50
N TYR A 129 -3.73 22.17 8.99
CA TYR A 129 -4.85 21.32 9.37
C TYR A 129 -4.86 20.97 10.85
N LEU A 130 -3.69 20.67 11.43
CA LEU A 130 -3.56 20.35 12.84
C LEU A 130 -3.85 21.55 13.75
N LYS A 131 -3.41 22.75 13.38
CA LYS A 131 -3.73 23.99 14.10
C LYS A 131 -5.23 24.25 14.12
N THR A 132 -5.89 24.21 12.97
CA THR A 132 -7.33 24.45 12.84
C THR A 132 -8.16 23.46 13.64
N ASN A 133 -7.79 22.16 13.64
CA ASN A 133 -8.47 21.14 14.42
C ASN A 133 -8.14 21.18 15.91
N GLY A 134 -6.95 21.61 16.29
CA GLY A 134 -6.55 21.84 17.68
C GLY A 134 -7.33 22.98 18.33
N GLU A 135 -7.56 24.06 17.61
CA GLU A 135 -8.42 25.16 18.07
C GLU A 135 -9.87 24.73 18.26
N LYS A 136 -10.43 23.93 17.34
CA LYS A 136 -11.79 23.40 17.48
C LYS A 136 -11.96 22.49 18.73
N LYS A 137 -10.95 21.69 19.08
CA LYS A 137 -11.00 20.87 20.31
C LYS A 137 -11.04 21.71 21.58
N ASN A 138 -10.42 22.87 21.60
CA ASN A 138 -10.45 23.79 22.73
C ASN A 138 -11.85 24.43 22.95
N TYR A 139 -12.67 24.54 21.92
CA TYR A 139 -14.04 25.04 22.03
C TYR A 139 -15.04 23.98 22.56
N MET A 140 -14.74 22.68 22.42
CA MET A 140 -15.60 21.60 22.90
C MET A 140 -15.36 21.22 24.37
N ASN A 141 -14.26 21.68 24.98
CA ASN A 141 -13.92 21.43 26.38
C ASN A 141 -14.17 22.62 27.31
N ARG A 142 -15.03 23.55 26.88
CA ARG A 142 -15.52 24.69 27.72
C ARG A 142 -17.06 24.53 27.95
#